data_85d006e1de2f6179dd8f38a4fd5eca8d
#
_entry.id   85d006e1de2f6179dd8f38a4fd5eca8d
#
_cell.length_a   1.000
_cell.length_b   1.000
_cell.length_c   1.000
_cell.angle_alpha   90.00
_cell.angle_beta   90.00
_cell.angle_gamma   90.00
#
_symmetry.space_group_name_H-M   'P 1'
#
loop_
_entity.id
_entity.type
_entity.pdbx_description
1 polymer ?
#
loop_
_entity_poly.entity_id
_entity_poly.type
_entity_poly.pdbx_seq_one_letter_code
_entity_poly.pdbx_strand_id
1 'polypeptide(L)'
;FYDKYNKEVQIISIAIDFQGKSKVMPYINKLNLKFPTLIDKENITGELFGFKAVPNGIMIDEKGIISYKKIGKFDIRNEDIEKELINWITKSLYLESIDAKTINLKEDAINLFKKGLTYYDSNNIKLAIEYWKKSIEIDPDNYIIRKQIWAIENPEKFYTGTIDYNWQNDKLKKEKY
;
A
#
# COMPACT_ATOMS: atom_id res chain seq x y z
N PHE A 1 -0.21 -16.63 12.15
CA PHE A 1 -0.29 -17.14 10.78
C PHE A 1 1.09 -17.51 10.24
N TYR A 2 2.07 -16.58 10.21
CA TYR A 2 3.42 -16.83 9.67
C TYR A 2 4.08 -18.05 10.32
N ASP A 3 4.13 -18.12 11.65
CA ASP A 3 4.78 -19.23 12.36
C ASP A 3 4.17 -20.59 12.05
N LYS A 4 2.91 -20.63 11.62
CA LYS A 4 2.19 -21.87 11.28
C LYS A 4 2.41 -22.30 9.83
N TYR A 5 2.53 -21.34 8.89
CA TYR A 5 2.50 -21.64 7.45
C TYR A 5 3.77 -21.23 6.69
N ASN A 6 4.86 -20.85 7.38
CA ASN A 6 6.09 -20.37 6.72
C ASN A 6 6.87 -21.46 5.95
N LYS A 7 6.47 -22.72 6.07
CA LYS A 7 7.05 -23.82 5.29
C LYS A 7 6.29 -24.07 3.99
N GLU A 8 5.02 -23.71 3.96
CA GLU A 8 4.10 -23.92 2.85
C GLU A 8 4.01 -22.67 1.94
N VAL A 9 4.22 -21.48 2.51
CA VAL A 9 4.09 -20.22 1.78
C VAL A 9 5.16 -19.23 2.20
N GLN A 10 5.76 -18.56 1.22
CA GLN A 10 6.62 -17.41 1.47
C GLN A 10 5.77 -16.14 1.64
N ILE A 11 5.94 -15.46 2.77
CA ILE A 11 5.28 -14.18 3.03
C ILE A 11 6.28 -13.04 2.84
N ILE A 12 5.86 -12.02 2.09
CA ILE A 12 6.60 -10.78 1.90
C ILE A 12 5.63 -9.64 2.17
N SER A 13 6.01 -8.71 3.03
CA SER A 13 5.27 -7.44 3.15
C SER A 13 5.92 -6.36 2.30
N ILE A 14 5.11 -5.42 1.83
CA ILE A 14 5.58 -4.28 1.04
C ILE A 14 5.03 -3.02 1.70
N ALA A 15 5.92 -2.21 2.24
CA ALA A 15 5.58 -0.92 2.82
C ALA A 15 5.66 0.16 1.73
N ILE A 16 4.54 0.80 1.44
CA ILE A 16 4.48 1.94 0.53
C ILE A 16 4.66 3.20 1.37
N ASP A 17 5.87 3.76 1.35
CA ASP A 17 6.20 4.98 2.08
C ASP A 17 7.26 5.78 1.33
N PHE A 18 6.90 6.99 0.89
CA PHE A 18 7.76 7.85 0.07
C PHE A 18 8.96 8.39 0.85
N GLN A 19 8.84 8.48 2.18
CA GLN A 19 9.94 8.86 3.07
C GLN A 19 10.93 7.69 3.32
N GLY A 20 10.54 6.46 2.94
CA GLY A 20 11.41 5.32 2.83
C GLY A 20 11.82 4.69 4.17
N LYS A 21 13.03 4.13 4.18
CA LYS A 21 13.53 3.27 5.25
C LYS A 21 13.45 3.89 6.65
N SER A 22 13.71 5.18 6.78
CA SER A 22 13.70 5.87 8.08
C SER A 22 12.34 5.82 8.78
N LYS A 23 11.24 5.78 8.01
CA LYS A 23 9.88 5.69 8.52
C LYS A 23 9.39 4.26 8.69
N VAL A 24 9.84 3.34 7.86
CA VAL A 24 9.41 1.94 7.85
C VAL A 24 10.12 1.11 8.92
N MET A 25 11.43 1.28 9.10
CA MET A 25 12.22 0.46 10.03
C MET A 25 11.76 0.47 11.48
N PRO A 26 11.32 1.60 12.08
CA PRO A 26 10.78 1.58 13.43
C PRO A 26 9.60 0.62 13.62
N TYR A 27 8.72 0.48 12.60
CA TYR A 27 7.59 -0.45 12.65
C TYR A 27 8.04 -1.90 12.52
N ILE A 28 8.96 -2.19 11.60
CA ILE A 28 9.53 -3.54 11.44
C ILE A 28 10.14 -4.02 12.75
N ASN A 29 10.95 -3.17 13.39
CA ASN A 29 11.60 -3.48 14.65
C ASN A 29 10.58 -3.65 15.80
N LYS A 30 9.62 -2.73 15.91
CA LYS A 30 8.58 -2.77 16.95
C LYS A 30 7.72 -4.04 16.84
N LEU A 31 7.39 -4.46 15.63
CA LEU A 31 6.55 -5.63 15.37
C LEU A 31 7.35 -6.93 15.34
N ASN A 32 8.67 -6.87 15.39
CA ASN A 32 9.57 -8.01 15.29
C ASN A 32 9.18 -8.95 14.13
N LEU A 33 9.02 -8.37 12.94
CA LEU A 33 8.58 -9.13 11.77
C LEU A 33 9.61 -10.19 11.39
N LYS A 34 9.14 -11.42 11.24
CA LYS A 34 9.96 -12.61 10.92
C LYS A 34 10.08 -12.88 9.42
N PHE A 35 9.46 -12.06 8.59
CA PHE A 35 9.45 -12.17 7.13
C PHE A 35 9.97 -10.89 6.49
N PRO A 36 10.47 -10.96 5.23
CA PRO A 36 10.99 -9.82 4.52
C PRO A 36 9.95 -8.70 4.38
N THR A 37 10.40 -7.47 4.55
CA THR A 37 9.62 -6.27 4.23
C THR A 37 10.37 -5.47 3.18
N LEU A 38 9.79 -5.31 2.01
CA LEU A 38 10.26 -4.43 0.96
C LEU A 38 9.72 -3.01 1.17
N ILE A 39 10.42 -2.03 0.64
CA ILE A 39 10.02 -0.62 0.72
C ILE A 39 9.79 -0.11 -0.70
N ASP A 40 8.55 0.22 -0.99
CA ASP A 40 8.12 0.76 -2.26
C ASP A 40 7.94 2.28 -2.15
N LYS A 41 9.02 3.03 -2.37
CA LYS A 41 9.01 4.50 -2.35
C LYS A 41 8.26 5.10 -3.53
N GLU A 42 8.27 4.42 -4.65
CA GLU A 42 7.77 4.91 -5.93
C GLU A 42 6.35 4.46 -6.23
N ASN A 43 5.75 3.70 -5.30
CA ASN A 43 4.42 3.11 -5.49
C ASN A 43 4.31 2.21 -6.74
N ILE A 44 5.40 1.49 -7.04
CA ILE A 44 5.46 0.55 -8.19
C ILE A 44 4.38 -0.51 -8.07
N THR A 45 4.16 -1.03 -6.86
CA THR A 45 3.12 -2.04 -6.63
C THR A 45 1.72 -1.47 -6.78
N GLY A 46 1.51 -0.19 -6.48
CA GLY A 46 0.27 0.50 -6.77
C GLY A 46 0.00 0.57 -8.28
N GLU A 47 1.02 0.88 -9.07
CA GLU A 47 0.93 0.91 -10.52
C GLU A 47 0.68 -0.49 -11.11
N LEU A 48 1.48 -1.50 -10.69
CA LEU A 48 1.39 -2.86 -11.21
C LEU A 48 0.07 -3.57 -10.89
N PHE A 49 -0.43 -3.39 -9.66
CA PHE A 49 -1.61 -4.11 -9.17
C PHE A 49 -2.87 -3.24 -9.10
N GLY A 50 -2.75 -1.97 -9.44
CA GLY A 50 -3.85 -1.01 -9.41
C GLY A 50 -4.27 -0.64 -7.98
N PHE A 51 -3.34 -0.57 -7.03
CA PHE A 51 -3.65 -0.19 -5.67
C PHE A 51 -3.79 1.32 -5.53
N LYS A 52 -4.91 1.77 -4.99
CA LYS A 52 -5.17 3.18 -4.63
C LYS A 52 -5.29 3.39 -3.12
N ALA A 53 -5.28 2.31 -2.36
CA ALA A 53 -5.33 2.31 -0.90
C ALA A 53 -4.59 1.10 -0.36
N VAL A 54 -4.31 1.08 0.94
CA VAL A 54 -3.74 -0.04 1.70
C VAL A 54 -4.62 -0.30 2.93
N PRO A 55 -4.64 -1.51 3.51
CA PRO A 55 -3.85 -2.70 3.18
C PRO A 55 -4.48 -3.56 2.07
N ASN A 56 -3.61 -4.25 1.30
CA ASN A 56 -3.99 -5.18 0.24
C ASN A 56 -3.30 -6.52 0.45
N GLY A 57 -3.88 -7.60 -0.12
CA GLY A 57 -3.28 -8.93 -0.15
C GLY A 57 -3.30 -9.51 -1.55
N ILE A 58 -2.19 -10.10 -1.97
CA ILE A 58 -2.05 -10.85 -3.23
C ILE A 58 -1.41 -12.19 -2.92
N MET A 59 -1.91 -13.24 -3.55
CA MET A 59 -1.27 -14.56 -3.53
C MET A 59 -0.89 -14.95 -4.95
N ILE A 60 0.33 -15.42 -5.09
CA ILE A 60 0.93 -15.83 -6.35
C ILE A 60 1.24 -17.31 -6.21
N ASP A 61 0.81 -18.12 -7.16
CA ASP A 61 1.05 -19.56 -7.17
C ASP A 61 2.47 -19.93 -7.62
N GLU A 62 2.78 -21.22 -7.63
CA GLU A 62 4.08 -21.78 -8.01
C GLU A 62 4.45 -21.49 -9.48
N LYS A 63 3.46 -21.13 -10.31
CA LYS A 63 3.65 -20.76 -11.72
C LYS A 63 3.84 -19.26 -11.93
N GLY A 64 3.80 -18.46 -10.85
CA GLY A 64 3.86 -17.01 -10.93
C GLY A 64 2.53 -16.34 -11.28
N ILE A 65 1.41 -17.07 -11.19
CA ILE A 65 0.08 -16.57 -11.51
C ILE A 65 -0.57 -15.99 -10.25
N ILE A 66 -1.18 -14.80 -10.38
CA ILE A 66 -1.99 -14.24 -9.31
C ILE A 66 -3.29 -15.05 -9.21
N SER A 67 -3.44 -15.76 -8.12
CA SER A 67 -4.59 -16.64 -7.87
C SER A 67 -5.52 -16.14 -6.75
N TYR A 68 -5.10 -15.07 -6.03
CA TYR A 68 -5.94 -14.37 -5.06
C TYR A 68 -5.57 -12.90 -5.01
N LYS A 69 -6.58 -12.02 -4.92
CA LYS A 69 -6.40 -10.57 -4.81
C LYS A 69 -7.49 -9.97 -3.92
N LYS A 70 -7.08 -9.37 -2.80
CA LYS A 70 -7.95 -8.60 -1.91
C LYS A 70 -7.51 -7.15 -1.90
N ILE A 71 -8.32 -6.27 -2.46
CA ILE A 71 -8.05 -4.83 -2.51
C ILE A 71 -8.77 -4.14 -1.36
N GLY A 72 -7.98 -3.47 -0.53
CA GLY A 72 -8.45 -2.78 0.68
C GLY A 72 -8.90 -3.75 1.78
N LYS A 73 -8.81 -3.29 3.02
CA LYS A 73 -9.27 -4.02 4.21
C LYS A 73 -8.70 -5.44 4.37
N PHE A 74 -7.52 -5.72 3.78
CA PHE A 74 -6.85 -6.98 4.01
C PHE A 74 -6.34 -7.03 5.45
N ASP A 75 -6.94 -7.87 6.27
CA ASP A 75 -6.55 -8.08 7.67
C ASP A 75 -6.65 -9.56 8.00
N ILE A 76 -5.51 -10.19 8.23
CA ILE A 76 -5.40 -11.62 8.56
C ILE A 76 -6.11 -12.01 9.87
N ARG A 77 -6.44 -11.04 10.72
CA ARG A 77 -7.23 -11.27 11.94
C ARG A 77 -8.73 -11.42 11.65
N ASN A 78 -9.16 -11.12 10.43
CA ASN A 78 -10.50 -11.41 9.97
C ASN A 78 -10.60 -12.90 9.61
N GLU A 79 -11.51 -13.62 10.27
CA GLU A 79 -11.66 -15.07 10.13
C GLU A 79 -11.96 -15.53 8.69
N ASP A 80 -12.71 -14.74 7.92
CA ASP A 80 -13.04 -15.09 6.55
C ASP A 80 -11.80 -14.98 5.66
N ILE A 81 -11.01 -13.91 5.83
CA ILE A 81 -9.73 -13.75 5.11
C ILE A 81 -8.76 -14.86 5.51
N GLU A 82 -8.65 -15.18 6.80
CA GLU A 82 -7.79 -16.27 7.24
C GLU A 82 -8.22 -17.61 6.63
N LYS A 83 -9.52 -17.92 6.62
CA LYS A 83 -10.05 -19.14 5.98
C LYS A 83 -9.75 -19.18 4.47
N GLU A 84 -9.94 -18.05 3.76
CA GLU A 84 -9.61 -17.96 2.33
C GLU A 84 -8.13 -18.27 2.08
N LEU A 85 -7.22 -17.72 2.90
CA LEU A 85 -5.78 -17.97 2.78
C LEU A 85 -5.41 -19.42 3.11
N ILE A 86 -5.99 -20.01 4.15
CA ILE A 86 -5.75 -21.42 4.52
C ILE A 86 -6.21 -22.34 3.38
N ASN A 87 -7.40 -22.12 2.84
CA ASN A 87 -7.92 -22.90 1.73
C ASN A 87 -7.01 -22.80 0.49
N TRP A 88 -6.46 -21.65 0.20
CA TRP A 88 -5.51 -21.46 -0.88
C TRP A 88 -4.20 -22.23 -0.62
N ILE A 89 -3.62 -22.12 0.58
CA ILE A 89 -2.37 -22.81 0.96
C ILE A 89 -2.55 -24.32 0.88
N THR A 90 -3.68 -24.85 1.34
CA THR A 90 -3.97 -26.28 1.32
C THR A 90 -4.41 -26.79 -0.04
N LYS A 91 -4.43 -25.93 -1.07
CA LYS A 91 -4.91 -26.25 -2.43
C LYS A 91 -6.34 -26.79 -2.47
N SER A 92 -7.13 -26.50 -1.44
CA SER A 92 -8.55 -26.89 -1.37
C SER A 92 -9.44 -26.06 -2.28
N LEU A 93 -8.94 -24.93 -2.80
CA LEU A 93 -9.61 -24.08 -3.77
C LEU A 93 -8.73 -23.99 -5.03
N TYR A 94 -9.22 -24.54 -6.13
CA TYR A 94 -8.79 -24.13 -7.47
C TYR A 94 -9.43 -22.77 -7.73
N LEU A 95 -8.71 -21.71 -7.39
CA LEU A 95 -9.12 -20.38 -7.83
C LEU A 95 -8.71 -20.24 -9.30
N GLU A 96 -9.69 -20.03 -10.17
CA GLU A 96 -9.43 -19.61 -11.54
C GLU A 96 -8.51 -18.38 -11.52
N SER A 97 -7.58 -18.29 -12.50
CA SER A 97 -6.70 -17.16 -12.66
C SER A 97 -7.54 -15.87 -12.61
N ILE A 98 -7.28 -15.06 -11.61
CA ILE A 98 -7.92 -13.74 -11.53
C ILE A 98 -7.30 -12.90 -12.62
N ASP A 99 -8.08 -12.62 -13.66
CA ASP A 99 -7.74 -11.60 -14.63
C ASP A 99 -7.35 -10.34 -13.86
N ALA A 100 -6.11 -9.92 -14.01
CA ALA A 100 -5.68 -8.62 -13.51
C ALA A 100 -6.45 -7.57 -14.33
N LYS A 101 -7.72 -7.33 -13.97
CA LYS A 101 -8.46 -6.19 -14.54
C LYS A 101 -7.58 -4.98 -14.34
N THR A 102 -7.01 -4.52 -15.43
CA THR A 102 -6.20 -3.31 -15.51
C THR A 102 -7.05 -2.20 -14.90
N ILE A 103 -6.75 -1.84 -13.67
CA ILE A 103 -7.31 -0.63 -13.09
C ILE A 103 -6.70 0.47 -13.93
N ASN A 104 -7.55 1.23 -14.58
CA ASN A 104 -7.14 2.31 -15.48
C ASN A 104 -6.56 3.42 -14.59
N LEU A 105 -5.26 3.31 -14.31
CA LEU A 105 -4.53 4.38 -13.62
C LEU A 105 -4.40 5.53 -14.62
N LYS A 106 -4.73 6.72 -14.17
CA LYS A 106 -4.63 7.91 -15.00
C LYS A 106 -3.15 8.24 -15.20
N GLU A 107 -2.64 8.05 -16.39
CA GLU A 107 -1.22 8.22 -16.74
C GLU A 107 -0.68 9.61 -16.35
N ASP A 108 -1.48 10.65 -16.57
CA ASP A 108 -1.13 12.02 -16.17
C ASP A 108 -0.95 12.16 -14.66
N ALA A 109 -1.78 11.47 -13.85
CA ALA A 109 -1.64 11.47 -12.40
C ALA A 109 -0.34 10.80 -11.97
N ILE A 110 0.01 9.67 -12.60
CA ILE A 110 1.26 8.95 -12.35
C ILE A 110 2.47 9.83 -12.70
N ASN A 111 2.45 10.50 -13.84
CA ASN A 111 3.53 11.38 -14.29
C ASN A 111 3.74 12.56 -13.33
N LEU A 112 2.66 13.18 -12.86
CA LEU A 112 2.72 14.23 -11.83
C LEU A 112 3.26 13.72 -10.51
N PHE A 113 2.85 12.52 -10.11
CA PHE A 113 3.36 11.87 -8.90
C PHE A 113 4.88 11.63 -8.99
N LYS A 114 5.37 11.03 -10.07
CA LYS A 114 6.81 10.79 -10.31
C LYS A 114 7.62 12.09 -10.33
N LYS A 115 7.07 13.15 -10.91
CA LYS A 115 7.69 14.46 -10.89
C LYS A 115 7.78 15.03 -9.47
N GLY A 116 6.76 14.83 -8.65
CA GLY A 116 6.79 15.16 -7.23
C GLY A 116 7.89 14.40 -6.47
N LEU A 117 8.09 13.09 -6.75
CA LEU A 117 9.18 12.31 -6.15
C LEU A 117 10.55 12.90 -6.49
N THR A 118 10.77 13.30 -7.74
CA THR A 118 12.03 13.95 -8.16
C THR A 118 12.33 15.20 -7.34
N TYR A 119 11.31 16.03 -7.09
CA TYR A 119 11.47 17.22 -6.24
C TYR A 119 11.68 16.86 -4.77
N TYR A 120 11.00 15.82 -4.28
CA TYR A 120 11.19 15.33 -2.92
C TYR A 120 12.62 14.86 -2.69
N ASP A 121 13.17 14.04 -3.58
CA ASP A 121 14.53 13.52 -3.49
C ASP A 121 15.59 14.64 -3.62
N SER A 122 15.28 15.75 -4.28
CA SER A 122 16.11 16.97 -4.31
C SER A 122 15.85 17.92 -3.13
N ASN A 123 15.16 17.46 -2.09
CA ASN A 123 14.81 18.21 -0.89
C ASN A 123 13.93 19.45 -1.12
N ASN A 124 13.24 19.51 -2.25
CA ASN A 124 12.26 20.56 -2.54
C ASN A 124 10.84 20.11 -2.17
N ILE A 125 10.59 20.01 -0.86
CA ILE A 125 9.36 19.44 -0.31
C ILE A 125 8.11 20.21 -0.74
N LYS A 126 8.22 21.55 -0.79
CA LYS A 126 7.09 22.40 -1.20
C LYS A 126 6.62 22.07 -2.60
N LEU A 127 7.55 21.99 -3.54
CA LEU A 127 7.23 21.71 -4.94
C LEU A 127 6.78 20.24 -5.12
N ALA A 128 7.35 19.31 -4.38
CA ALA A 128 6.89 17.91 -4.35
C ALA A 128 5.42 17.82 -3.98
N ILE A 129 5.01 18.43 -2.86
CA ILE A 129 3.62 18.46 -2.40
C ILE A 129 2.70 19.12 -3.45
N GLU A 130 3.13 20.18 -4.11
CA GLU A 130 2.35 20.84 -5.16
C GLU A 130 2.06 19.88 -6.33
N TYR A 131 3.06 19.14 -6.81
CA TYR A 131 2.88 18.15 -7.87
C TYR A 131 2.00 16.98 -7.43
N TRP A 132 2.15 16.50 -6.22
CA TRP A 132 1.30 15.44 -5.68
C TRP A 132 -0.16 15.88 -5.50
N LYS A 133 -0.41 17.12 -5.11
CA LYS A 133 -1.77 17.69 -5.07
C LYS A 133 -2.41 17.72 -6.46
N LYS A 134 -1.67 18.15 -7.48
CA LYS A 134 -2.14 18.08 -8.88
C LYS A 134 -2.42 16.63 -9.33
N SER A 135 -1.61 15.66 -8.89
CA SER A 135 -1.88 14.23 -9.14
C SER A 135 -3.20 13.78 -8.52
N ILE A 136 -3.50 14.20 -7.29
CA ILE A 136 -4.77 13.87 -6.60
C ILE A 136 -5.96 14.58 -7.25
N GLU A 137 -5.82 15.78 -7.80
CA GLU A 137 -6.88 16.46 -8.56
C GLU A 137 -7.34 15.64 -9.76
N ILE A 138 -6.39 14.95 -10.42
CA ILE A 138 -6.68 14.05 -11.54
C ILE A 138 -7.23 12.69 -11.06
N ASP A 139 -6.66 12.11 -9.99
CA ASP A 139 -7.05 10.83 -9.42
C ASP A 139 -7.41 10.94 -7.92
N PRO A 140 -8.59 11.52 -7.60
CA PRO A 140 -8.97 11.85 -6.23
C PRO A 140 -9.14 10.62 -5.32
N ASP A 141 -9.34 9.45 -5.89
CA ASP A 141 -9.45 8.18 -5.15
C ASP A 141 -8.11 7.55 -4.80
N ASN A 142 -7.01 8.19 -5.15
CA ASN A 142 -5.67 7.70 -4.83
C ASN A 142 -5.28 8.07 -3.38
N TYR A 143 -5.75 7.25 -2.45
CA TYR A 143 -5.46 7.44 -1.02
C TYR A 143 -4.01 7.17 -0.65
N ILE A 144 -3.23 6.47 -1.49
CA ILE A 144 -1.81 6.25 -1.24
C ILE A 144 -1.07 7.58 -1.30
N ILE A 145 -1.20 8.32 -2.40
CA ILE A 145 -0.54 9.63 -2.59
C ILE A 145 -1.06 10.64 -1.54
N ARG A 146 -2.38 10.69 -1.34
CA ARG A 146 -3.02 11.58 -0.38
C ARG A 146 -2.46 11.40 1.03
N LYS A 147 -2.38 10.16 1.51
CA LYS A 147 -1.88 9.88 2.86
C LYS A 147 -0.40 10.18 3.02
N GLN A 148 0.39 10.07 1.97
CA GLN A 148 1.80 10.46 2.03
C GLN A 148 1.97 11.97 2.17
N ILE A 149 1.16 12.78 1.49
CA ILE A 149 1.14 14.23 1.70
C ILE A 149 0.78 14.53 3.16
N TRP A 150 -0.27 13.92 3.67
CA TRP A 150 -0.69 14.12 5.06
C TRP A 150 0.40 13.71 6.05
N ALA A 151 1.11 12.60 5.79
CA ALA A 151 2.17 12.11 6.64
C ALA A 151 3.40 13.03 6.66
N ILE A 152 3.66 13.75 5.59
CA ILE A 152 4.72 14.76 5.52
C ILE A 152 4.28 16.05 6.22
N GLU A 153 3.04 16.50 5.99
CA GLU A 153 2.50 17.72 6.59
C GLU A 153 2.18 17.55 8.09
N ASN A 154 1.84 16.32 8.56
CA ASN A 154 1.40 16.02 9.93
C ASN A 154 2.00 14.69 10.42
N PRO A 155 3.32 14.61 10.58
CA PRO A 155 4.01 13.36 10.90
C PRO A 155 3.57 12.75 12.24
N GLU A 156 3.14 13.57 13.19
CA GLU A 156 2.63 13.14 14.49
C GLU A 156 1.33 12.31 14.37
N LYS A 157 0.58 12.46 13.29
CA LYS A 157 -0.65 11.70 13.03
C LYS A 157 -0.41 10.32 12.41
N PHE A 158 0.82 10.07 11.94
CA PHE A 158 1.16 8.83 11.22
C PHE A 158 2.25 8.01 11.91
N TYR A 159 3.23 8.66 12.57
CA TYR A 159 4.45 7.97 13.01
C TYR A 159 4.63 7.89 14.53
N THR A 160 3.71 8.40 15.33
CA THR A 160 3.86 8.47 16.80
C THR A 160 3.00 7.47 17.60
N GLY A 161 2.24 6.61 16.93
CA GLY A 161 1.38 5.66 17.66
C GLY A 161 0.33 4.97 16.80
N THR A 162 -0.91 5.00 17.25
CA THR A 162 -2.05 4.49 16.51
C THR A 162 -2.49 5.47 15.44
N ILE A 163 -2.84 4.96 14.27
CA ILE A 163 -3.35 5.78 13.17
C ILE A 163 -4.68 6.41 13.58
N ASP A 164 -4.76 7.74 13.49
CA ASP A 164 -5.98 8.50 13.80
C ASP A 164 -6.91 8.55 12.57
N TYR A 165 -7.75 7.53 12.45
CA TYR A 165 -8.72 7.43 11.35
C TYR A 165 -9.79 8.53 11.39
N ASN A 166 -10.16 9.02 12.58
CA ASN A 166 -11.13 10.10 12.70
C ASN A 166 -10.57 11.39 12.12
N TRP A 167 -9.34 11.71 12.47
CA TRP A 167 -8.63 12.85 11.88
C TRP A 167 -8.51 12.73 10.35
N GLN A 168 -8.18 11.52 9.83
CA GLN A 168 -8.11 11.31 8.37
C GLN A 168 -9.45 11.54 7.68
N ASN A 169 -10.55 11.06 8.26
CA ASN A 169 -11.89 11.26 7.73
C ASN A 169 -12.30 12.74 7.74
N ASP A 170 -12.00 13.46 8.81
CA ASP A 170 -12.30 14.89 8.91
C ASP A 170 -11.41 15.73 7.97
N LYS A 171 -10.16 15.34 7.79
CA LYS A 171 -9.25 15.97 6.83
C LYS A 171 -9.80 15.79 5.42
N LEU A 172 -10.23 14.57 5.05
CA LEU A 172 -10.79 14.26 3.74
C LEU A 172 -12.03 15.10 3.42
N LYS A 173 -12.95 15.28 4.39
CA LYS A 173 -14.15 16.12 4.23
C LYS A 173 -13.84 17.60 3.98
N LYS A 174 -12.70 18.08 4.51
CA LYS A 174 -12.28 19.49 4.39
C LYS A 174 -11.47 19.75 3.12
N GLU A 175 -10.88 18.71 2.52
CA GLU A 175 -10.13 18.83 1.29
C GLU A 175 -11.08 18.98 0.11
N LYS A 176 -11.04 20.16 -0.52
CA LYS A 176 -11.64 20.40 -1.84
C LYS A 176 -10.51 20.30 -2.86
N TYR A 177 -10.49 19.25 -3.63
CA TYR A 177 -9.67 19.11 -4.83
C TYR A 177 -10.58 19.05 -6.06
#